data_45e5b3d0b2ddf3989342665303721a12
#
_entry.id   45e5b3d0b2ddf3989342665303721a12
#
_cell.length_a   1.000
_cell.length_b   1.000
_cell.length_c   1.000
_cell.angle_alpha   90.00
_cell.angle_beta   90.00
_cell.angle_gamma   90.00
#
_symmetry.space_group_name_H-M   'P 1'
#
loop_
_entity.id
_entity.type
_entity.pdbx_description
1 polymer ?
#
loop_
_entity_poly.entity_id
_entity_poly.type
_entity_poly.pdbx_seq_one_letter_code
_entity_poly.pdbx_strand_id
1 'polypeptide(L)'
;MSYLKRLAKPAVAIMASVCIMTGCATKNPNDPFENYNRVMFNVNEAFDHTAFKPLAMLYDTVMPDFAQTIVTNFFGNINDVWYAFNNLLQGQGEKGMTDVARVMVNSVFGLGGVIDVASNLNMPKYRADFGQTLGVWGMEAGPYVVLPLI
;
A
#
# COMPACT_ATOMS: atom_id res chain seq x y z
N MET A 1 -28.01 35.51 16.32
CA MET A 1 -27.53 34.26 16.94
C MET A 1 -27.15 33.14 15.97
N SER A 2 -27.55 33.17 14.70
CA SER A 2 -27.23 32.11 13.71
C SER A 2 -25.84 32.18 13.08
N TYR A 3 -25.28 33.37 12.92
CA TYR A 3 -23.94 33.59 12.32
C TYR A 3 -22.80 33.06 13.17
N LEU A 4 -22.85 33.23 14.49
CA LEU A 4 -21.85 32.72 15.42
C LEU A 4 -21.79 31.18 15.42
N LYS A 5 -22.90 30.49 15.25
CA LYS A 5 -22.95 29.02 15.14
C LYS A 5 -22.38 28.50 13.82
N ARG A 6 -22.41 29.30 12.73
CA ARG A 6 -21.83 28.92 11.43
C ARG A 6 -20.31 29.11 11.41
N LEU A 7 -19.76 30.07 12.14
CA LEU A 7 -18.31 30.29 12.26
C LEU A 7 -17.65 29.36 13.29
N ALA A 8 -18.39 28.87 14.27
CA ALA A 8 -17.88 27.97 15.28
C ALA A 8 -17.46 26.60 14.73
N LYS A 9 -18.17 26.06 13.74
CA LYS A 9 -17.86 24.74 13.13
C LYS A 9 -16.50 24.69 12.44
N PRO A 10 -16.15 25.63 11.50
CA PRO A 10 -14.84 25.62 10.89
C PRO A 10 -13.71 25.98 11.87
N ALA A 11 -13.97 26.86 12.86
CA ALA A 11 -12.98 27.19 13.89
C ALA A 11 -12.65 26.00 14.79
N VAL A 12 -13.64 25.20 15.17
CA VAL A 12 -13.44 23.96 15.95
C VAL A 12 -12.68 22.91 15.10
N ALA A 13 -13.00 22.80 13.81
CA ALA A 13 -12.30 21.87 12.91
C ALA A 13 -10.82 22.28 12.71
N ILE A 14 -10.56 23.57 12.53
CA ILE A 14 -9.19 24.09 12.40
C ILE A 14 -8.42 23.93 13.72
N MET A 15 -9.04 24.20 14.86
CA MET A 15 -8.41 24.04 16.16
C MET A 15 -8.14 22.56 16.50
N ALA A 16 -9.02 21.65 16.12
CA ALA A 16 -8.80 20.21 16.23
C ALA A 16 -7.63 19.77 15.33
N SER A 17 -7.54 20.26 14.10
CA SER A 17 -6.43 19.98 13.17
C SER A 17 -5.09 20.48 13.71
N VAL A 18 -5.05 21.67 14.30
CA VAL A 18 -3.84 22.25 14.90
C VAL A 18 -3.43 21.47 16.16
N CYS A 19 -4.37 21.04 17.00
CA CYS A 19 -4.08 20.22 18.18
C CYS A 19 -3.52 18.83 17.81
N ILE A 20 -3.96 18.26 16.69
CA ILE A 20 -3.41 17.00 16.19
C ILE A 20 -1.94 17.18 15.74
N MET A 21 -1.60 18.32 15.16
CA MET A 21 -0.23 18.60 14.68
C MET A 21 0.76 18.98 15.81
N THR A 22 0.28 19.58 16.90
CA THR A 22 1.16 20.04 18.00
C THR A 22 1.32 19.00 19.13
N GLY A 23 0.44 18.02 19.22
CA GLY A 23 0.47 17.00 20.28
C GLY A 23 1.39 15.80 20.03
N CYS A 24 2.02 15.70 18.86
CA CYS A 24 2.69 14.48 18.41
C CYS A 24 4.22 14.49 18.54
N ALA A 25 4.85 15.61 18.93
CA ALA A 25 6.29 15.61 19.11
C ALA A 25 6.68 14.88 20.40
N THR A 26 7.33 13.74 20.25
CA THR A 26 7.91 13.00 21.38
C THR A 26 9.34 13.46 21.64
N LYS A 27 9.85 13.15 22.85
CA LYS A 27 11.27 13.36 23.19
C LYS A 27 12.19 12.33 22.54
N ASN A 28 11.64 11.40 21.77
CA ASN A 28 12.41 10.34 21.09
C ASN A 28 12.95 10.89 19.75
N PRO A 29 14.26 11.13 19.62
CA PRO A 29 14.83 11.67 18.39
C PRO A 29 14.73 10.69 17.21
N ASN A 30 14.56 9.38 17.48
CA ASN A 30 14.44 8.35 16.44
C ASN A 30 13.00 8.15 15.94
N ASP A 31 12.00 8.61 16.71
CA ASP A 31 10.58 8.56 16.32
C ASP A 31 9.85 9.82 16.82
N PRO A 32 9.93 10.92 16.07
CA PRO A 32 9.28 12.17 16.44
C PRO A 32 7.75 12.08 16.44
N PHE A 33 7.17 11.06 15.79
CA PHE A 33 5.72 10.82 15.70
C PHE A 33 5.23 9.62 16.53
N GLU A 34 6.03 9.16 17.50
CA GLU A 34 5.73 7.95 18.29
C GLU A 34 4.28 7.92 18.84
N ASN A 35 3.81 9.00 19.46
CA ASN A 35 2.46 9.05 20.02
C ASN A 35 1.37 8.88 18.95
N TYR A 36 1.53 9.55 17.81
CA TYR A 36 0.64 9.40 16.67
C TYR A 36 0.70 7.97 16.12
N ASN A 37 1.90 7.44 15.91
CA ASN A 37 2.12 6.11 15.38
C ASN A 37 1.48 5.03 16.25
N ARG A 38 1.60 5.14 17.59
CA ARG A 38 0.95 4.23 18.55
C ARG A 38 -0.58 4.28 18.46
N VAL A 39 -1.16 5.49 18.37
CA VAL A 39 -2.62 5.64 18.23
C VAL A 39 -3.09 5.03 16.91
N MET A 40 -2.42 5.34 15.80
CA MET A 40 -2.79 4.81 14.48
C MET A 40 -2.61 3.29 14.40
N PHE A 41 -1.54 2.75 15.00
CA PHE A 41 -1.35 1.31 15.11
C PHE A 41 -2.51 0.64 15.85
N ASN A 42 -2.92 1.16 17.01
CA ASN A 42 -4.05 0.61 17.77
C ASN A 42 -5.37 0.70 16.99
N VAL A 43 -5.58 1.79 16.22
CA VAL A 43 -6.76 1.93 15.34
C VAL A 43 -6.72 0.86 14.25
N ASN A 44 -5.58 0.71 13.57
CA ASN A 44 -5.41 -0.31 12.52
C ASN A 44 -5.62 -1.72 13.07
N GLU A 45 -5.04 -2.04 14.23
CA GLU A 45 -5.21 -3.33 14.92
C GLU A 45 -6.68 -3.60 15.29
N ALA A 46 -7.40 -2.58 15.79
CA ALA A 46 -8.82 -2.71 16.09
C ALA A 46 -9.65 -3.03 14.83
N PHE A 47 -9.37 -2.36 13.70
CA PHE A 47 -10.01 -2.66 12.42
C PHE A 47 -9.63 -4.04 11.89
N ASP A 48 -8.36 -4.44 12.00
CA ASP A 48 -7.91 -5.76 11.59
C ASP A 48 -8.68 -6.86 12.35
N HIS A 49 -8.70 -6.77 13.69
CA HIS A 49 -9.37 -7.76 14.50
C HIS A 49 -10.89 -7.80 14.35
N THR A 50 -11.53 -6.64 14.15
CA THR A 50 -13.00 -6.57 14.10
C THR A 50 -13.58 -6.76 12.71
N ALA A 51 -12.85 -6.41 11.65
CA ALA A 51 -13.36 -6.44 10.28
C ALA A 51 -12.49 -7.27 9.33
N PHE A 52 -11.21 -6.93 9.17
CA PHE A 52 -10.40 -7.54 8.12
C PHE A 52 -10.10 -9.00 8.37
N LYS A 53 -9.69 -9.35 9.59
CA LYS A 53 -9.40 -10.74 9.95
C LYS A 53 -10.62 -11.67 9.86
N PRO A 54 -11.81 -11.33 10.37
CA PRO A 54 -13.02 -12.13 10.15
C PRO A 54 -13.39 -12.27 8.68
N LEU A 55 -13.28 -11.20 7.88
CA LEU A 55 -13.54 -11.25 6.44
C LEU A 55 -12.54 -12.13 5.71
N ALA A 56 -11.25 -12.04 6.06
CA ALA A 56 -10.22 -12.89 5.48
C ALA A 56 -10.45 -14.37 5.81
N MET A 57 -10.82 -14.68 7.05
CA MET A 57 -11.16 -16.06 7.47
C MET A 57 -12.40 -16.58 6.73
N LEU A 58 -13.42 -15.73 6.54
CA LEU A 58 -14.61 -16.09 5.77
C LEU A 58 -14.25 -16.37 4.31
N TYR A 59 -13.43 -15.50 3.69
CA TYR A 59 -12.95 -15.67 2.34
C TYR A 59 -12.17 -16.98 2.18
N ASP A 60 -11.25 -17.26 3.09
CA ASP A 60 -10.44 -18.49 3.08
C ASP A 60 -11.28 -19.76 3.24
N THR A 61 -12.34 -19.67 4.05
CA THR A 61 -13.25 -20.81 4.31
C THR A 61 -14.23 -21.08 3.15
N VAL A 62 -14.72 -20.01 2.50
CA VAL A 62 -15.79 -20.11 1.49
C VAL A 62 -15.22 -20.23 0.08
N MET A 63 -14.07 -19.60 -0.19
CA MET A 63 -13.51 -19.53 -1.52
C MET A 63 -12.63 -20.75 -1.80
N PRO A 64 -12.92 -21.55 -2.84
CA PRO A 64 -12.06 -22.67 -3.23
C PRO A 64 -10.65 -22.20 -3.66
N ASP A 65 -9.63 -23.03 -3.43
CA ASP A 65 -8.22 -22.71 -3.72
C ASP A 65 -7.98 -22.21 -5.14
N PHE A 66 -8.65 -22.82 -6.13
CA PHE A 66 -8.51 -22.36 -7.52
C PHE A 66 -9.01 -20.94 -7.72
N ALA A 67 -10.09 -20.53 -7.05
CA ALA A 67 -10.64 -19.19 -7.15
C ALA A 67 -9.74 -18.17 -6.44
N GLN A 68 -9.16 -18.54 -5.29
CA GLN A 68 -8.15 -17.73 -4.61
C GLN A 68 -6.90 -17.53 -5.48
N THR A 69 -6.47 -18.59 -6.17
CA THR A 69 -5.35 -18.53 -7.12
C THR A 69 -5.64 -17.57 -8.27
N ILE A 70 -6.84 -17.62 -8.85
CA ILE A 70 -7.28 -16.70 -9.90
C ILE A 70 -7.18 -15.25 -9.44
N VAL A 71 -7.73 -14.94 -8.27
CA VAL A 71 -7.68 -13.57 -7.70
C VAL A 71 -6.24 -13.14 -7.45
N THR A 72 -5.43 -14.02 -6.86
CA THR A 72 -4.01 -13.73 -6.58
C THR A 72 -3.22 -13.47 -7.85
N ASN A 73 -3.42 -14.28 -8.90
CA ASN A 73 -2.74 -14.11 -10.20
C ASN A 73 -3.15 -12.81 -10.87
N PHE A 74 -4.45 -12.48 -10.87
CA PHE A 74 -4.97 -11.26 -11.48
C PHE A 74 -4.37 -10.00 -10.82
N PHE A 75 -4.42 -9.91 -9.50
CA PHE A 75 -3.79 -8.80 -8.79
C PHE A 75 -2.27 -8.83 -8.87
N GLY A 76 -1.68 -10.02 -8.93
CA GLY A 76 -0.26 -10.22 -9.19
C GLY A 76 0.19 -9.63 -10.53
N ASN A 77 -0.62 -9.80 -11.58
CA ASN A 77 -0.36 -9.23 -12.90
C ASN A 77 -0.47 -7.69 -12.91
N ILE A 78 -1.43 -7.14 -12.15
CA ILE A 78 -1.52 -5.67 -11.95
C ILE A 78 -0.28 -5.16 -11.22
N ASN A 79 0.19 -5.86 -10.20
CA ASN A 79 1.41 -5.50 -9.49
C ASN A 79 2.66 -5.55 -10.39
N ASP A 80 2.72 -6.49 -11.35
CA ASP A 80 3.84 -6.56 -12.29
C ASP A 80 3.95 -5.29 -13.16
N VAL A 81 2.81 -4.63 -13.49
CA VAL A 81 2.82 -3.30 -14.14
C VAL A 81 3.51 -2.27 -13.26
N TRP A 82 3.19 -2.27 -11.95
CA TRP A 82 3.78 -1.33 -11.00
C TRP A 82 5.27 -1.61 -10.76
N TYR A 83 5.65 -2.88 -10.71
CA TYR A 83 7.06 -3.28 -10.60
C TYR A 83 7.85 -2.88 -11.84
N ALA A 84 7.31 -3.13 -13.06
CA ALA A 84 7.92 -2.70 -14.31
C ALA A 84 8.19 -1.20 -14.32
N PHE A 85 7.18 -0.40 -13.94
CA PHE A 85 7.30 1.05 -13.88
C PHE A 85 8.41 1.49 -12.91
N ASN A 86 8.44 0.95 -11.69
CA ASN A 86 9.45 1.31 -10.71
C ASN A 86 10.85 0.83 -11.12
N ASN A 87 11.00 -0.38 -11.68
CA ASN A 87 12.28 -0.86 -12.19
C ASN A 87 12.82 0.05 -13.31
N LEU A 88 11.95 0.53 -14.22
CA LEU A 88 12.35 1.47 -15.26
C LEU A 88 12.77 2.83 -14.68
N LEU A 89 12.03 3.37 -13.69
CA LEU A 89 12.38 4.61 -13.00
C LEU A 89 13.71 4.52 -12.23
N GLN A 90 14.09 3.32 -11.79
CA GLN A 90 15.36 3.03 -11.13
C GLN A 90 16.52 2.83 -12.14
N GLY A 91 16.26 2.93 -13.44
CA GLY A 91 17.25 2.68 -14.48
C GLY A 91 17.56 1.18 -14.70
N GLN A 92 16.77 0.27 -14.11
CA GLN A 92 16.92 -1.18 -14.23
C GLN A 92 16.13 -1.70 -15.46
N GLY A 93 16.56 -1.29 -16.65
CA GLY A 93 15.83 -1.53 -17.89
C GLY A 93 15.55 -3.00 -18.17
N GLU A 94 16.51 -3.91 -17.94
CA GLU A 94 16.34 -5.35 -18.14
C GLU A 94 15.24 -5.92 -17.25
N LYS A 95 15.24 -5.57 -15.97
CA LYS A 95 14.22 -6.03 -15.02
C LYS A 95 12.84 -5.46 -15.35
N GLY A 96 12.77 -4.14 -15.63
CA GLY A 96 11.53 -3.50 -16.03
C GLY A 96 10.93 -4.10 -17.29
N MET A 97 11.76 -4.34 -18.32
CA MET A 97 11.29 -4.98 -19.56
C MET A 97 10.87 -6.43 -19.35
N THR A 98 11.52 -7.16 -18.45
CA THR A 98 11.09 -8.52 -18.08
C THR A 98 9.72 -8.50 -17.42
N ASP A 99 9.46 -7.57 -16.49
CA ASP A 99 8.14 -7.43 -15.85
C ASP A 99 7.07 -6.98 -16.86
N VAL A 100 7.39 -6.10 -17.82
CA VAL A 100 6.49 -5.77 -18.95
C VAL A 100 6.17 -7.03 -19.77
N ALA A 101 7.17 -7.83 -20.11
CA ALA A 101 6.95 -9.06 -20.88
C ALA A 101 6.08 -10.06 -20.09
N ARG A 102 6.24 -10.17 -18.77
CA ARG A 102 5.36 -10.97 -17.90
C ARG A 102 3.92 -10.51 -17.99
N VAL A 103 3.67 -9.21 -17.85
CA VAL A 103 2.33 -8.61 -17.99
C VAL A 103 1.71 -8.96 -19.34
N MET A 104 2.47 -8.83 -20.42
CA MET A 104 1.99 -9.16 -21.76
C MET A 104 1.64 -10.65 -21.91
N VAL A 105 2.54 -11.53 -21.46
CA VAL A 105 2.33 -12.98 -21.53
C VAL A 105 1.10 -13.38 -20.69
N ASN A 106 0.99 -12.90 -19.46
CA ASN A 106 -0.13 -13.21 -18.58
C ASN A 106 -1.45 -12.60 -19.08
N SER A 107 -1.40 -11.42 -19.71
CA SER A 107 -2.62 -10.79 -20.23
C SER A 107 -3.12 -11.47 -21.50
N VAL A 108 -2.21 -11.84 -22.43
CA VAL A 108 -2.59 -12.43 -23.72
C VAL A 108 -2.88 -13.93 -23.59
N PHE A 109 -1.99 -14.69 -22.95
CA PHE A 109 -2.10 -16.13 -22.84
C PHE A 109 -2.71 -16.59 -21.50
N GLY A 110 -2.70 -15.72 -20.48
CA GLY A 110 -3.25 -16.00 -19.15
C GLY A 110 -4.64 -15.41 -18.90
N LEU A 111 -5.40 -15.07 -19.96
CA LEU A 111 -6.77 -14.52 -19.85
C LEU A 111 -6.84 -13.29 -18.96
N GLY A 112 -6.04 -12.25 -19.27
CA GLY A 112 -6.00 -11.01 -18.48
C GLY A 112 -5.26 -11.15 -17.15
N GLY A 113 -4.40 -12.17 -16.99
CA GLY A 113 -3.63 -12.38 -15.76
C GLY A 113 -4.28 -13.35 -14.77
N VAL A 114 -5.38 -13.97 -15.13
CA VAL A 114 -6.04 -15.04 -14.32
C VAL A 114 -5.13 -16.27 -14.18
N ILE A 115 -4.37 -16.59 -15.22
CA ILE A 115 -3.38 -17.68 -15.25
C ILE A 115 -1.99 -17.05 -15.32
N ASP A 116 -1.10 -17.39 -14.38
CA ASP A 116 0.30 -16.92 -14.40
C ASP A 116 1.15 -17.80 -15.32
N VAL A 117 0.99 -17.58 -16.63
CA VAL A 117 1.74 -18.29 -17.68
C VAL A 117 3.23 -17.90 -17.63
N ALA A 118 3.54 -16.64 -17.30
CA ALA A 118 4.91 -16.16 -17.24
C ALA A 118 5.74 -16.91 -16.18
N SER A 119 5.19 -17.22 -15.02
CA SER A 119 5.87 -18.04 -14.01
C SER A 119 6.05 -19.50 -14.48
N ASN A 120 5.11 -20.07 -15.21
CA ASN A 120 5.25 -21.39 -15.81
C ASN A 120 6.36 -21.44 -16.88
N LEU A 121 6.63 -20.31 -17.53
CA LEU A 121 7.75 -20.15 -18.47
C LEU A 121 9.07 -19.79 -17.77
N ASN A 122 9.14 -19.86 -16.44
CA ASN A 122 10.28 -19.49 -15.61
C ASN A 122 10.76 -18.04 -15.82
N MET A 123 9.88 -17.12 -16.18
CA MET A 123 10.20 -15.70 -16.25
C MET A 123 10.32 -15.12 -14.83
N PRO A 124 11.48 -14.54 -14.47
CA PRO A 124 11.68 -13.98 -13.13
C PRO A 124 10.75 -12.78 -12.89
N LYS A 125 10.36 -12.57 -11.62
CA LYS A 125 9.57 -11.44 -11.17
C LYS A 125 10.42 -10.52 -10.31
N TYR A 126 10.54 -9.26 -10.72
CA TYR A 126 11.40 -8.28 -10.05
C TYR A 126 10.57 -7.25 -9.29
N ARG A 127 10.28 -7.56 -8.02
CA ARG A 127 9.51 -6.69 -7.14
C ARG A 127 10.27 -5.37 -6.89
N ALA A 128 9.63 -4.27 -7.20
CA ALA A 128 10.12 -2.92 -6.94
C ALA A 128 8.97 -2.03 -6.48
N ASP A 129 9.27 -1.09 -5.61
CA ASP A 129 8.30 -0.12 -5.13
C ASP A 129 8.81 1.32 -5.27
N PHE A 130 7.92 2.28 -5.03
CA PHE A 130 8.25 3.69 -5.19
C PHE A 130 9.18 4.20 -4.09
N GLY A 131 9.15 3.61 -2.89
CA GLY A 131 10.09 3.94 -1.82
C GLY A 131 11.52 3.58 -2.21
N GLN A 132 11.72 2.39 -2.80
CA GLN A 132 13.01 1.98 -3.36
C GLN A 132 13.45 2.92 -4.48
N THR A 133 12.53 3.36 -5.34
CA THR A 133 12.81 4.31 -6.42
C THR A 133 13.33 5.63 -5.88
N LEU A 134 12.67 6.19 -4.86
CA LEU A 134 13.12 7.41 -4.18
C LEU A 134 14.51 7.22 -3.54
N GLY A 135 14.75 6.07 -2.92
CA GLY A 135 16.06 5.73 -2.35
C GLY A 135 17.18 5.68 -3.42
N VAL A 136 16.90 5.09 -4.58
CA VAL A 136 17.84 5.07 -5.72
C VAL A 136 18.12 6.50 -6.24
N TRP A 137 17.14 7.38 -6.18
CA TRP A 137 17.30 8.79 -6.55
C TRP A 137 18.03 9.63 -5.48
N GLY A 138 18.42 9.01 -4.35
CA GLY A 138 19.21 9.66 -3.29
C GLY A 138 18.37 10.36 -2.23
N MET A 139 17.06 10.09 -2.16
CA MET A 139 16.24 10.59 -1.06
C MET A 139 16.53 9.80 0.21
N GLU A 140 16.85 10.50 1.27
CA GLU A 140 17.03 9.91 2.59
C GLU A 140 15.69 9.47 3.19
N ALA A 141 15.73 8.44 4.05
CA ALA A 141 14.54 8.01 4.77
C ALA A 141 14.05 9.11 5.72
N GLY A 142 12.79 9.47 5.60
CA GLY A 142 12.14 10.39 6.52
C GLY A 142 11.72 9.71 7.84
N PRO A 143 11.11 10.46 8.77
CA PRO A 143 10.56 9.87 9.99
C PRO A 143 9.47 8.85 9.68
N TYR A 144 9.41 7.82 10.50
CA TYR A 144 8.39 6.78 10.40
C TYR A 144 7.00 7.34 10.69
N VAL A 145 6.02 7.02 9.84
CA VAL A 145 4.63 7.43 10.00
C VAL A 145 3.69 6.27 9.71
N VAL A 146 2.86 5.91 10.66
CA VAL A 146 1.80 4.91 10.49
C VAL A 146 0.57 5.58 9.86
N LEU A 147 0.15 5.08 8.70
CA LEU A 147 -1.06 5.58 8.05
C LEU A 147 -2.30 4.80 8.53
N PRO A 148 -3.47 5.45 8.61
CA PRO A 148 -4.70 4.77 8.97
C PRO A 148 -5.14 3.82 7.86
N LEU A 149 -5.43 2.56 8.21
CA LEU A 149 -5.97 1.53 7.32
C LEU A 149 -5.11 1.18 6.09
N ILE A 150 -3.80 1.44 6.17
CA ILE A 150 -2.83 1.10 5.11
C ILE A 150 -1.69 0.29 5.73
#